data_ffb91a26eedf40939d3204a487f4e020
#
_entry.id   ffb91a26eedf40939d3204a487f4e020
#
_cell.length_a   1.000
_cell.length_b   1.000
_cell.length_c   1.000
_cell.angle_alpha   90.00
_cell.angle_beta   90.00
_cell.angle_gamma   90.00
#
_symmetry.space_group_name_H-M   'P 1'
#
loop_
_entity.id
_entity.type
_entity.pdbx_description
1 polymer ?
#
loop_
_entity_poly.entity_id
_entity_poly.type
_entity_poly.pdbx_seq_one_letter_code
_entity_poly.pdbx_strand_id
1 'polypeptide(L)'
;MKKNVLSVAWVAALLMASTFVHVANAQNAKAPVAWGVENGTVKCLVQPSNLTQRDYASRGTWKTLKGEITLYMANDLGRNGYYEQKPIAELMGEMAGTVDPECVIAAGDIHHFNGIVSLQDPLWMTNYELIYSHPDLMIDWFPVCGNHEYRGNTDAFLHYGQVSRRWMMPAKYYTKVFNRKNTSVRVVFLDTAPLIDKYRNDSETYPDACKEDMQAQLSWLDETLKNAKEDWVIVVGHHPIYADTEKSESERIDMQKRVMPILHKYHNVDIYACGHIHNFQHIKKQGDNIDYVVNTSASLARPVKPIDGTVFCSSADGYAVFTVDKKQLRMSMIDKDGNIIHEIMKTK
;
A
#
# COMPACT_ATOMS: atom_id res chain seq x y z
N MET A 1 14.80 -57.64 35.06
CA MET A 1 14.60 -56.64 34.00
C MET A 1 13.73 -55.49 34.53
N LYS A 2 14.30 -54.53 35.23
CA LYS A 2 13.65 -53.27 35.66
C LYS A 2 14.76 -52.23 35.71
N LYS A 3 15.05 -51.59 34.61
CA LYS A 3 15.84 -50.35 34.48
C LYS A 3 15.50 -49.74 33.15
N ASN A 4 15.13 -48.47 33.13
CA ASN A 4 15.00 -47.54 32.00
C ASN A 4 13.63 -46.88 31.78
N VAL A 5 12.90 -46.54 32.84
CA VAL A 5 11.71 -45.67 32.68
C VAL A 5 11.91 -44.26 33.33
N LEU A 6 12.99 -44.08 34.10
CA LEU A 6 13.24 -42.84 34.85
C LEU A 6 14.03 -41.76 34.09
N SER A 7 14.61 -42.05 32.93
CA SER A 7 15.45 -41.08 32.20
C SER A 7 14.67 -40.19 31.22
N VAL A 8 13.47 -40.59 30.78
CA VAL A 8 12.72 -39.83 29.77
C VAL A 8 11.89 -38.70 30.41
N ALA A 9 11.41 -38.91 31.64
CA ALA A 9 10.61 -37.87 32.33
C ALA A 9 11.42 -36.65 32.75
N TRP A 10 12.72 -36.80 33.06
CA TRP A 10 13.60 -35.69 33.48
C TRP A 10 14.05 -34.84 32.28
N VAL A 11 14.24 -35.42 31.11
CA VAL A 11 14.64 -34.67 29.92
C VAL A 11 13.46 -33.81 29.41
N ALA A 12 12.22 -34.31 29.51
CA ALA A 12 11.03 -33.53 29.12
C ALA A 12 10.79 -32.37 30.11
N ALA A 13 11.03 -32.55 31.39
CA ALA A 13 10.87 -31.49 32.39
C ALA A 13 11.98 -30.41 32.26
N LEU A 14 13.21 -30.76 31.89
CA LEU A 14 14.30 -29.80 31.66
C LEU A 14 14.11 -29.03 30.34
N LEU A 15 13.52 -29.63 29.29
CA LEU A 15 13.22 -28.94 28.05
C LEU A 15 12.04 -27.95 28.19
N MET A 16 11.05 -28.25 29.04
CA MET A 16 9.97 -27.29 29.33
C MET A 16 10.43 -26.15 30.23
N ALA A 17 11.36 -26.39 31.17
CA ALA A 17 11.90 -25.31 32.01
C ALA A 17 12.83 -24.35 31.22
N SER A 18 13.53 -24.81 30.18
CA SER A 18 14.42 -23.96 29.39
C SER A 18 13.67 -23.04 28.41
N THR A 19 12.46 -23.40 27.98
CA THR A 19 11.64 -22.54 27.13
C THR A 19 10.96 -21.39 27.91
N PHE A 20 10.77 -21.55 29.22
CA PHE A 20 10.16 -20.49 30.05
C PHE A 20 11.15 -19.40 30.48
N VAL A 21 12.45 -19.66 30.51
CA VAL A 21 13.47 -18.70 31.00
C VAL A 21 13.82 -17.64 29.90
N HIS A 22 13.60 -17.94 28.62
CA HIS A 22 13.93 -16.98 27.54
C HIS A 22 12.86 -15.92 27.25
N VAL A 23 11.65 -16.03 27.80
CA VAL A 23 10.58 -15.05 27.62
C VAL A 23 10.60 -13.95 28.70
N ALA A 24 11.33 -14.16 29.79
CA ALA A 24 11.32 -13.24 30.94
C ALA A 24 12.26 -12.03 30.85
N ASN A 25 13.11 -11.92 29.81
CA ASN A 25 14.14 -10.87 29.71
C ASN A 25 13.93 -9.82 28.61
N ALA A 26 12.76 -9.75 27.99
CA ALA A 26 12.41 -8.62 27.15
C ALA A 26 11.90 -7.47 28.04
N GLN A 27 12.83 -6.71 28.57
CA GLN A 27 12.49 -5.47 29.29
C GLN A 27 11.85 -4.50 28.30
N ASN A 28 10.57 -4.12 28.58
CA ASN A 28 9.73 -3.11 27.94
C ASN A 28 8.91 -3.49 26.69
N ALA A 29 8.88 -4.72 26.21
CA ALA A 29 7.75 -5.15 25.41
C ALA A 29 6.61 -5.56 26.37
N LYS A 30 5.41 -4.99 26.24
CA LYS A 30 4.24 -5.48 26.96
C LYS A 30 4.16 -6.98 26.71
N ALA A 31 4.18 -7.77 27.77
CA ALA A 31 4.37 -9.22 27.67
C ALA A 31 3.32 -9.83 26.73
N PRO A 32 3.72 -10.68 25.77
CA PRO A 32 2.77 -11.41 24.95
C PRO A 32 1.84 -12.23 25.86
N VAL A 33 0.61 -12.44 25.40
CA VAL A 33 -0.35 -13.30 26.12
C VAL A 33 0.29 -14.68 26.29
N ALA A 34 0.61 -15.01 27.52
CA ALA A 34 1.22 -16.29 27.87
C ALA A 34 0.13 -17.25 28.40
N TRP A 35 0.09 -18.46 27.86
CA TRP A 35 -0.76 -19.55 28.32
C TRP A 35 0.10 -20.54 29.12
N GLY A 36 -0.37 -20.94 30.27
CA GLY A 36 0.28 -21.95 31.09
C GLY A 36 -0.71 -23.01 31.57
N VAL A 37 -0.18 -24.13 32.00
CA VAL A 37 -0.97 -25.21 32.60
C VAL A 37 -0.71 -25.21 34.10
N GLU A 38 -1.74 -24.95 34.89
CA GLU A 38 -1.69 -25.02 36.34
C GLU A 38 -2.73 -26.04 36.81
N ASN A 39 -2.29 -27.05 37.57
CA ASN A 39 -3.16 -28.16 38.03
C ASN A 39 -3.96 -28.83 36.92
N GLY A 40 -3.37 -29.05 35.73
CA GLY A 40 -4.02 -29.66 34.58
C GLY A 40 -5.02 -28.76 33.83
N THR A 41 -5.15 -27.51 34.23
CA THR A 41 -6.04 -26.53 33.57
C THR A 41 -5.19 -25.51 32.79
N VAL A 42 -5.53 -25.28 31.52
CA VAL A 42 -4.93 -24.23 30.71
C VAL A 42 -5.48 -22.88 31.18
N LYS A 43 -4.58 -22.00 31.60
CA LYS A 43 -4.93 -20.64 32.02
C LYS A 43 -4.16 -19.62 31.22
N CYS A 44 -4.82 -18.50 30.91
CA CYS A 44 -4.12 -17.33 30.38
C CYS A 44 -3.34 -16.68 31.53
N LEU A 45 -2.02 -16.65 31.41
CA LEU A 45 -1.14 -16.09 32.45
C LEU A 45 -1.04 -14.56 32.36
N VAL A 46 -1.46 -13.98 31.23
CA VAL A 46 -1.53 -12.53 31.04
C VAL A 46 -2.95 -12.18 30.63
N GLN A 47 -3.58 -11.28 31.39
CA GLN A 47 -4.94 -10.84 31.09
C GLN A 47 -4.99 -10.14 29.71
N PRO A 48 -5.93 -10.50 28.82
CA PRO A 48 -6.10 -9.82 27.54
C PRO A 48 -6.35 -8.30 27.65
N SER A 49 -6.88 -7.84 28.77
CA SER A 49 -7.10 -6.42 29.07
C SER A 49 -5.81 -5.59 29.15
N ASN A 50 -4.64 -6.24 29.20
CA ASN A 50 -3.35 -5.57 29.18
C ASN A 50 -2.78 -5.41 27.74
N LEU A 51 -3.48 -5.91 26.71
CA LEU A 51 -3.24 -5.54 25.33
C LEU A 51 -3.79 -4.13 25.13
N THR A 52 -3.00 -3.12 25.47
CA THR A 52 -3.42 -1.75 25.22
C THR A 52 -3.40 -1.53 23.72
N GLN A 53 -4.53 -1.10 23.19
CA GLN A 53 -4.63 -0.45 21.91
C GLN A 53 -3.51 0.59 21.80
N ARG A 54 -2.81 0.62 20.67
CA ARG A 54 -1.72 1.59 20.45
C ARG A 54 -2.30 3.00 20.56
N ASP A 55 -1.76 3.80 21.46
CA ASP A 55 -2.23 5.18 21.64
C ASP A 55 -1.48 6.08 20.67
N TYR A 56 -2.20 6.56 19.65
CA TYR A 56 -1.67 7.50 18.68
C TYR A 56 -1.96 8.92 19.16
N ALA A 57 -0.91 9.70 19.41
CA ALA A 57 -1.02 11.09 19.83
C ALA A 57 -1.82 11.94 18.83
N SER A 58 -1.78 11.59 17.55
CA SER A 58 -2.48 12.27 16.45
C SER A 58 -3.96 11.89 16.30
N ARG A 59 -4.48 10.90 17.03
CA ARG A 59 -5.86 10.36 16.89
C ARG A 59 -6.94 11.47 16.88
N GLY A 60 -6.77 12.52 17.67
CA GLY A 60 -7.71 13.65 17.73
C GLY A 60 -7.83 14.44 16.42
N THR A 61 -6.84 14.38 15.54
CA THR A 61 -6.82 15.08 14.25
C THR A 61 -7.43 14.26 13.11
N TRP A 62 -7.53 12.93 13.25
CA TRP A 62 -7.96 12.03 12.16
C TRP A 62 -9.34 12.35 11.61
N LYS A 63 -10.26 12.84 12.45
CA LYS A 63 -11.60 13.26 12.00
C LYS A 63 -11.58 14.30 10.89
N THR A 64 -10.49 15.08 10.76
CA THR A 64 -10.33 16.07 9.70
C THR A 64 -10.08 15.43 8.33
N LEU A 65 -9.69 14.16 8.29
CA LEU A 65 -9.44 13.39 7.08
C LEU A 65 -10.72 12.79 6.46
N LYS A 66 -11.87 12.89 7.14
CA LYS A 66 -13.15 12.41 6.62
C LYS A 66 -13.77 13.45 5.69
N GLY A 67 -14.06 13.08 4.44
CA GLY A 67 -14.76 13.87 3.44
C GLY A 67 -16.12 13.27 3.05
N GLU A 68 -16.71 13.79 1.99
CA GLU A 68 -17.85 13.12 1.35
C GLU A 68 -17.44 11.79 0.73
N ILE A 69 -16.22 11.75 0.15
CA ILE A 69 -15.55 10.54 -0.30
C ILE A 69 -14.18 10.52 0.36
N THR A 70 -13.81 9.41 0.99
CA THR A 70 -12.50 9.21 1.58
C THR A 70 -11.87 7.96 0.97
N LEU A 71 -10.64 8.06 0.45
CA LEU A 71 -9.93 6.93 -0.14
C LEU A 71 -8.56 6.80 0.52
N TYR A 72 -8.14 5.58 0.82
CA TYR A 72 -6.77 5.29 1.22
C TYR A 72 -5.90 5.00 0.00
N MET A 73 -4.62 5.32 0.08
CA MET A 73 -3.61 4.87 -0.88
C MET A 73 -2.40 4.32 -0.15
N ALA A 74 -2.07 3.06 -0.43
CA ALA A 74 -0.90 2.38 0.08
C ALA A 74 -0.21 1.60 -1.03
N ASN A 75 1.10 1.42 -0.97
CA ASN A 75 1.89 0.74 -2.00
C ASN A 75 3.18 0.19 -1.41
N ASP A 76 3.88 -0.63 -2.19
CA ASP A 76 5.14 -1.25 -1.79
C ASP A 76 4.98 -2.00 -0.45
N LEU A 77 3.87 -2.74 -0.35
CA LEU A 77 3.36 -3.31 0.89
C LEU A 77 4.15 -4.55 1.33
N GLY A 78 4.40 -5.47 0.39
CA GLY A 78 4.70 -6.86 0.68
C GLY A 78 6.07 -7.11 1.29
N ARG A 79 6.10 -7.32 2.59
CA ARG A 79 7.32 -7.68 3.35
C ARG A 79 7.07 -8.82 4.35
N ASN A 80 6.01 -9.63 4.15
CA ASN A 80 5.64 -10.73 5.04
C ASN A 80 5.45 -10.30 6.51
N GLY A 81 4.94 -9.07 6.72
CA GLY A 81 4.74 -8.49 8.04
C GLY A 81 6.00 -7.91 8.69
N TYR A 82 7.16 -7.96 8.01
CA TYR A 82 8.40 -7.35 8.50
C TYR A 82 8.44 -5.84 8.29
N TYR A 83 9.43 -5.20 8.89
CA TYR A 83 9.60 -3.75 8.94
C TYR A 83 8.35 -3.07 9.52
N GLU A 84 7.92 -1.96 8.92
CA GLU A 84 6.75 -1.22 9.38
C GLU A 84 5.43 -1.71 8.76
N GLN A 85 5.41 -2.81 7.98
CA GLN A 85 4.20 -3.27 7.29
C GLN A 85 3.04 -3.54 8.27
N LYS A 86 3.28 -4.33 9.32
CA LYS A 86 2.25 -4.65 10.32
C LYS A 86 1.80 -3.42 11.14
N PRO A 87 2.72 -2.63 11.72
CA PRO A 87 2.35 -1.40 12.40
C PRO A 87 1.51 -0.43 11.57
N ILE A 88 1.85 -0.26 10.28
CA ILE A 88 1.10 0.63 9.38
C ILE A 88 -0.27 0.02 9.04
N ALA A 89 -0.37 -1.29 8.83
CA ALA A 89 -1.65 -1.95 8.61
C ALA A 89 -2.61 -1.82 9.82
N GLU A 90 -2.07 -1.93 11.04
CA GLU A 90 -2.82 -1.69 12.27
C GLU A 90 -3.30 -0.23 12.37
N LEU A 91 -2.40 0.73 12.08
CA LEU A 91 -2.75 2.16 12.03
C LEU A 91 -3.85 2.45 10.99
N MET A 92 -3.73 1.89 9.77
CA MET A 92 -4.74 2.03 8.72
C MET A 92 -6.11 1.53 9.21
N GLY A 93 -6.13 0.37 9.89
CA GLY A 93 -7.34 -0.21 10.43
C GLY A 93 -7.97 0.65 11.53
N GLU A 94 -7.18 1.10 12.49
CA GLU A 94 -7.67 1.96 13.58
C GLU A 94 -8.15 3.33 13.09
N MET A 95 -7.44 3.92 12.13
CA MET A 95 -7.84 5.19 11.53
C MET A 95 -9.11 5.02 10.69
N ALA A 96 -9.31 3.88 10.01
CA ALA A 96 -10.47 3.61 9.19
C ALA A 96 -11.79 3.72 9.97
N GLY A 97 -11.82 3.27 11.23
CA GLY A 97 -12.97 3.45 12.12
C GLY A 97 -13.37 4.91 12.38
N THR A 98 -12.45 5.86 12.15
CA THR A 98 -12.71 7.31 12.28
C THR A 98 -13.02 7.97 10.93
N VAL A 99 -12.25 7.64 9.88
CA VAL A 99 -12.33 8.36 8.61
C VAL A 99 -13.25 7.69 7.59
N ASP A 100 -13.61 6.41 7.81
CA ASP A 100 -14.59 5.66 7.02
C ASP A 100 -14.24 5.64 5.53
N PRO A 101 -13.12 5.03 5.13
CA PRO A 101 -12.69 5.03 3.75
C PRO A 101 -13.57 4.13 2.88
N GLU A 102 -13.89 4.58 1.65
CA GLU A 102 -14.64 3.81 0.66
C GLU A 102 -13.82 2.62 0.13
N CYS A 103 -12.51 2.79 0.02
CA CYS A 103 -11.61 1.77 -0.48
C CYS A 103 -10.14 2.03 -0.13
N VAL A 104 -9.30 1.04 -0.46
CA VAL A 104 -7.85 1.19 -0.50
C VAL A 104 -7.38 1.12 -1.96
N ILE A 105 -6.68 2.14 -2.41
CA ILE A 105 -5.91 2.14 -3.65
C ILE A 105 -4.57 1.49 -3.35
N ALA A 106 -4.31 0.31 -3.92
CA ALA A 106 -3.06 -0.42 -3.73
C ALA A 106 -2.13 -0.20 -4.94
N ALA A 107 -1.23 0.79 -4.84
CA ALA A 107 -0.49 1.30 -5.99
C ALA A 107 0.77 0.49 -6.33
N GLY A 108 0.68 -0.84 -6.34
CA GLY A 108 1.70 -1.78 -6.82
C GLY A 108 2.69 -2.25 -5.77
N ASP A 109 3.49 -3.24 -6.16
CA ASP A 109 4.47 -3.91 -5.32
C ASP A 109 3.85 -4.46 -4.02
N ILE A 110 2.76 -5.19 -4.18
CA ILE A 110 2.04 -5.86 -3.08
C ILE A 110 2.81 -7.10 -2.60
N HIS A 111 3.64 -7.68 -3.49
CA HIS A 111 4.39 -8.90 -3.23
C HIS A 111 5.86 -8.78 -3.61
N HIS A 112 6.71 -8.36 -2.68
CA HIS A 112 8.17 -8.43 -2.86
C HIS A 112 8.69 -9.85 -2.58
N PHE A 113 9.76 -10.37 -3.27
CA PHE A 113 10.50 -9.68 -4.32
C PHE A 113 10.11 -10.16 -5.72
N ASN A 114 9.54 -11.35 -5.88
CA ASN A 114 9.34 -12.02 -7.16
C ASN A 114 7.85 -12.11 -7.55
N GLY A 115 6.98 -11.31 -6.92
CA GLY A 115 5.55 -11.43 -7.12
C GLY A 115 5.00 -12.74 -6.56
N ILE A 116 3.80 -13.10 -6.99
CA ILE A 116 3.14 -14.38 -6.65
C ILE A 116 3.22 -15.35 -7.83
N VAL A 117 3.06 -16.65 -7.57
CA VAL A 117 3.09 -17.69 -8.62
C VAL A 117 1.70 -18.24 -8.97
N SER A 118 0.72 -18.11 -8.08
CA SER A 118 -0.65 -18.61 -8.31
C SER A 118 -1.68 -17.92 -7.41
N LEU A 119 -2.97 -18.20 -7.62
CA LEU A 119 -4.05 -17.75 -6.72
C LEU A 119 -3.95 -18.34 -5.31
N GLN A 120 -3.24 -19.45 -5.13
CA GLN A 120 -3.04 -20.14 -3.85
C GLN A 120 -1.65 -19.88 -3.26
N ASP A 121 -0.88 -18.95 -3.81
CA ASP A 121 0.44 -18.61 -3.27
C ASP A 121 0.32 -18.16 -1.81
N PRO A 122 1.11 -18.74 -0.89
CA PRO A 122 1.11 -18.35 0.53
C PRO A 122 1.41 -16.86 0.77
N LEU A 123 2.08 -16.18 -0.17
CA LEU A 123 2.35 -14.74 -0.09
C LEU A 123 1.07 -13.90 -0.02
N TRP A 124 -0.05 -14.37 -0.57
CA TRP A 124 -1.34 -13.70 -0.38
C TRP A 124 -1.72 -13.58 1.09
N MET A 125 -1.48 -14.63 1.86
CA MET A 125 -1.79 -14.63 3.29
C MET A 125 -0.80 -13.75 4.07
N THR A 126 0.50 -13.86 3.79
CA THR A 126 1.55 -13.23 4.60
C THR A 126 1.84 -11.79 4.22
N ASN A 127 1.48 -11.35 3.01
CA ASN A 127 1.62 -9.96 2.57
C ASN A 127 0.31 -9.15 2.59
N TYR A 128 -0.84 -9.81 2.50
CA TYR A 128 -2.11 -9.13 2.30
C TYR A 128 -3.19 -9.54 3.31
N GLU A 129 -3.71 -10.77 3.25
CA GLU A 129 -4.93 -11.14 3.98
C GLU A 129 -4.77 -11.07 5.50
N LEU A 130 -3.68 -11.63 6.06
CA LEU A 130 -3.43 -11.64 7.50
C LEU A 130 -2.87 -10.32 8.02
N ILE A 131 -2.25 -9.53 7.16
CA ILE A 131 -1.69 -8.24 7.54
C ILE A 131 -2.78 -7.18 7.62
N TYR A 132 -3.58 -7.04 6.57
CA TYR A 132 -4.67 -6.05 6.48
C TYR A 132 -6.01 -6.66 6.91
N SER A 133 -6.02 -7.35 8.06
CA SER A 133 -7.15 -8.13 8.57
C SER A 133 -8.05 -7.35 9.54
N HIS A 134 -7.77 -6.07 9.79
CA HIS A 134 -8.64 -5.24 10.63
C HIS A 134 -10.07 -5.19 10.05
N PRO A 135 -11.14 -5.31 10.87
CA PRO A 135 -12.52 -5.30 10.38
C PRO A 135 -12.85 -4.11 9.48
N ASP A 136 -12.37 -2.91 9.81
CA ASP A 136 -12.62 -1.68 9.05
C ASP A 136 -11.79 -1.59 7.75
N LEU A 137 -10.91 -2.56 7.47
CA LEU A 137 -10.21 -2.73 6.20
C LEU A 137 -10.83 -3.84 5.33
N MET A 138 -11.98 -4.43 5.75
CA MET A 138 -12.75 -5.39 4.94
C MET A 138 -13.57 -4.69 3.85
N ILE A 139 -13.01 -3.65 3.26
CA ILE A 139 -13.51 -2.81 2.17
C ILE A 139 -12.85 -3.21 0.84
N ASP A 140 -13.30 -2.61 -0.27
CA ASP A 140 -12.74 -2.86 -1.60
C ASP A 140 -11.29 -2.36 -1.71
N TRP A 141 -10.42 -3.16 -2.32
CA TRP A 141 -9.04 -2.82 -2.66
C TRP A 141 -8.89 -2.76 -4.18
N PHE A 142 -8.43 -1.63 -4.69
CA PHE A 142 -8.21 -1.38 -6.13
C PHE A 142 -6.71 -1.39 -6.42
N PRO A 143 -6.12 -2.51 -6.85
CA PRO A 143 -4.69 -2.62 -7.10
C PRO A 143 -4.27 -2.20 -8.49
N VAL A 144 -2.99 -1.87 -8.64
CA VAL A 144 -2.25 -1.86 -9.90
C VAL A 144 -1.05 -2.79 -9.79
N CYS A 145 -0.54 -3.29 -10.92
CA CYS A 145 0.71 -4.02 -10.93
C CYS A 145 1.89 -3.06 -10.71
N GLY A 146 2.82 -3.44 -9.82
CA GLY A 146 4.16 -2.87 -9.78
C GLY A 146 5.15 -3.73 -10.58
N ASN A 147 6.43 -3.36 -10.56
CA ASN A 147 7.43 -4.16 -11.25
C ASN A 147 7.72 -5.50 -10.57
N HIS A 148 7.42 -5.63 -9.28
CA HIS A 148 7.57 -6.90 -8.57
C HIS A 148 6.47 -7.90 -8.94
N GLU A 149 5.25 -7.48 -9.23
CA GLU A 149 4.20 -8.35 -9.77
C GLU A 149 4.61 -8.93 -11.13
N TYR A 150 5.31 -8.14 -11.95
CA TYR A 150 5.81 -8.57 -13.26
C TYR A 150 6.97 -9.58 -13.24
N ARG A 151 7.55 -9.83 -12.06
CA ARG A 151 8.51 -10.93 -11.84
C ARG A 151 7.82 -12.27 -11.57
N GLY A 152 6.54 -12.22 -11.22
CA GLY A 152 5.71 -13.37 -10.93
C GLY A 152 4.65 -13.64 -12.00
N ASN A 153 3.51 -14.11 -11.55
CA ASN A 153 2.35 -14.43 -12.38
C ASN A 153 1.35 -13.28 -12.33
N THR A 154 1.41 -12.36 -13.30
CA THR A 154 0.51 -11.20 -13.38
C THR A 154 -0.94 -11.59 -13.63
N ASP A 155 -1.20 -12.74 -14.25
CA ASP A 155 -2.55 -13.25 -14.46
C ASP A 155 -3.20 -13.72 -13.15
N ALA A 156 -2.44 -14.41 -12.30
CA ALA A 156 -2.90 -14.77 -10.97
C ALA A 156 -3.14 -13.50 -10.10
N PHE A 157 -2.31 -12.48 -10.24
CA PHE A 157 -2.50 -11.20 -9.54
C PHE A 157 -3.81 -10.51 -9.98
N LEU A 158 -4.06 -10.44 -11.28
CA LEU A 158 -5.29 -9.90 -11.86
C LEU A 158 -6.53 -10.63 -11.33
N HIS A 159 -6.50 -11.96 -11.29
CA HIS A 159 -7.66 -12.79 -11.01
C HIS A 159 -7.86 -13.14 -9.52
N TYR A 160 -7.08 -12.57 -8.59
CA TYR A 160 -7.22 -12.89 -7.16
C TYR A 160 -8.60 -12.53 -6.57
N GLY A 161 -9.37 -11.69 -7.23
CA GLY A 161 -10.78 -11.46 -6.90
C GLY A 161 -11.66 -12.73 -6.91
N GLN A 162 -11.21 -13.82 -7.52
CA GLN A 162 -11.88 -15.13 -7.42
C GLN A 162 -11.71 -15.79 -6.03
N VAL A 163 -10.72 -15.37 -5.26
CA VAL A 163 -10.42 -15.87 -3.91
C VAL A 163 -10.82 -14.85 -2.84
N SER A 164 -10.43 -13.60 -3.01
CA SER A 164 -10.69 -12.52 -2.06
C SER A 164 -11.73 -11.55 -2.61
N ARG A 165 -12.88 -11.45 -1.94
CA ARG A 165 -13.95 -10.51 -2.33
C ARG A 165 -13.55 -9.04 -2.28
N ARG A 166 -12.46 -8.71 -1.54
CA ARG A 166 -11.94 -7.34 -1.43
C ARG A 166 -11.12 -6.91 -2.64
N TRP A 167 -10.62 -7.87 -3.43
CA TRP A 167 -9.71 -7.61 -4.54
C TRP A 167 -10.47 -7.23 -5.80
N MET A 168 -10.44 -5.93 -6.14
CA MET A 168 -11.22 -5.34 -7.21
C MET A 168 -10.32 -4.92 -8.38
N MET A 169 -9.86 -5.88 -9.17
CA MET A 169 -8.99 -5.66 -10.34
C MET A 169 -9.65 -6.20 -11.62
N PRO A 170 -10.48 -5.42 -12.30
CA PRO A 170 -11.21 -5.90 -13.49
C PRO A 170 -10.34 -6.06 -14.74
N ALA A 171 -9.20 -5.36 -14.79
CA ALA A 171 -8.22 -5.40 -15.86
C ALA A 171 -6.86 -4.90 -15.32
N LYS A 172 -5.77 -5.02 -16.08
CA LYS A 172 -4.45 -4.49 -15.68
C LYS A 172 -4.42 -2.96 -15.65
N TYR A 173 -5.23 -2.31 -16.50
CA TYR A 173 -5.51 -0.88 -16.43
C TYR A 173 -7.03 -0.65 -16.53
N TYR A 174 -7.56 0.23 -15.72
CA TYR A 174 -9.01 0.43 -15.58
C TYR A 174 -9.33 1.77 -14.91
N THR A 175 -10.60 2.07 -14.77
CA THR A 175 -11.06 3.27 -14.05
C THR A 175 -12.21 2.94 -13.09
N LYS A 176 -12.26 3.65 -11.97
CA LYS A 176 -13.35 3.60 -11.00
C LYS A 176 -13.85 5.00 -10.73
N VAL A 177 -15.16 5.18 -10.75
CA VAL A 177 -15.80 6.43 -10.34
C VAL A 177 -16.49 6.22 -9.00
N PHE A 178 -16.21 7.13 -8.08
CA PHE A 178 -16.89 7.22 -6.79
C PHE A 178 -17.83 8.43 -6.85
N ASN A 179 -19.07 8.23 -6.39
CA ASN A 179 -20.09 9.27 -6.35
C ASN A 179 -20.74 9.27 -4.97
N ARG A 180 -20.74 10.41 -4.31
CA ARG A 180 -21.45 10.63 -3.04
C ARG A 180 -22.10 12.00 -3.08
N LYS A 181 -23.39 12.06 -2.74
CA LYS A 181 -24.16 13.30 -2.81
C LYS A 181 -23.94 14.02 -4.17
N ASN A 182 -23.33 15.20 -4.15
CA ASN A 182 -23.03 16.00 -5.35
C ASN A 182 -21.55 15.97 -5.74
N THR A 183 -20.74 15.08 -5.15
CA THR A 183 -19.31 14.96 -5.37
C THR A 183 -19.01 13.71 -6.19
N SER A 184 -18.15 13.86 -7.18
CA SER A 184 -17.66 12.76 -8.01
C SER A 184 -16.14 12.82 -8.16
N VAL A 185 -15.49 11.64 -8.07
CA VAL A 185 -14.07 11.48 -8.36
C VAL A 185 -13.84 10.26 -9.23
N ARG A 186 -13.09 10.46 -10.30
CA ARG A 186 -12.59 9.37 -11.14
C ARG A 186 -11.16 9.03 -10.72
N VAL A 187 -10.93 7.77 -10.43
CA VAL A 187 -9.58 7.23 -10.28
C VAL A 187 -9.27 6.39 -11.52
N VAL A 188 -8.18 6.72 -12.20
CA VAL A 188 -7.67 6.03 -13.38
C VAL A 188 -6.45 5.23 -12.97
N PHE A 189 -6.49 3.92 -13.12
CA PHE A 189 -5.45 2.99 -12.72
C PHE A 189 -4.65 2.56 -13.94
N LEU A 190 -3.33 2.80 -13.92
CA LEU A 190 -2.40 2.50 -15.01
C LEU A 190 -1.50 1.33 -14.66
N ASP A 191 -1.32 0.45 -15.61
CA ASP A 191 -0.28 -0.57 -15.59
C ASP A 191 1.01 0.01 -16.17
N THR A 192 1.89 0.50 -15.32
CA THR A 192 3.04 1.31 -15.77
C THR A 192 4.28 0.50 -16.13
N ALA A 193 4.44 -0.73 -15.66
CA ALA A 193 5.61 -1.54 -16.01
C ALA A 193 5.72 -1.79 -17.53
N PRO A 194 4.63 -2.15 -18.26
CA PRO A 194 4.69 -2.28 -19.72
C PRO A 194 4.92 -0.97 -20.49
N LEU A 195 4.81 0.17 -19.83
CA LEU A 195 5.07 1.47 -20.45
C LEU A 195 6.56 1.87 -20.38
N ILE A 196 7.42 1.04 -19.81
CA ILE A 196 8.83 1.31 -19.55
C ILE A 196 9.71 0.28 -20.26
N ASP A 197 10.61 0.76 -21.12
CA ASP A 197 11.45 -0.11 -21.95
C ASP A 197 12.36 -1.03 -21.15
N LYS A 198 12.82 -0.60 -19.98
CA LYS A 198 13.60 -1.42 -19.06
C LYS A 198 12.93 -2.76 -18.75
N TYR A 199 11.63 -2.75 -18.47
CA TYR A 199 10.88 -3.95 -18.13
C TYR A 199 10.46 -4.74 -19.36
N ARG A 200 10.13 -4.06 -20.44
CA ARG A 200 9.76 -4.70 -21.72
C ARG A 200 10.92 -5.45 -22.36
N ASN A 201 12.14 -4.94 -22.20
CA ASN A 201 13.34 -5.51 -22.85
C ASN A 201 14.02 -6.60 -22.01
N ASP A 202 13.56 -6.83 -20.78
CA ASP A 202 14.06 -7.86 -19.88
C ASP A 202 12.99 -8.95 -19.66
N SER A 203 12.77 -9.77 -20.67
CA SER A 203 11.77 -10.86 -20.62
C SER A 203 12.17 -12.01 -19.71
N GLU A 204 13.42 -12.10 -19.28
CA GLU A 204 13.88 -13.10 -18.31
C GLU A 204 13.36 -12.74 -16.90
N THR A 205 13.51 -11.49 -16.50
CA THR A 205 13.07 -11.01 -15.19
C THR A 205 11.58 -10.62 -15.17
N TYR A 206 11.05 -10.11 -16.29
CA TYR A 206 9.69 -9.57 -16.41
C TYR A 206 8.94 -10.20 -17.60
N PRO A 207 8.61 -11.50 -17.53
CA PRO A 207 8.20 -12.29 -18.70
C PRO A 207 6.90 -11.82 -19.38
N ASP A 208 6.06 -11.06 -18.68
CA ASP A 208 4.78 -10.58 -19.20
C ASP A 208 4.82 -9.12 -19.69
N ALA A 209 5.82 -8.33 -19.30
CA ALA A 209 5.85 -6.90 -19.60
C ALA A 209 5.88 -6.59 -21.12
N CYS A 210 6.62 -7.39 -21.90
CA CYS A 210 6.69 -7.23 -23.36
C CYS A 210 5.43 -7.72 -24.10
N LYS A 211 4.59 -8.53 -23.46
CA LYS A 211 3.36 -9.09 -24.04
C LYS A 211 2.19 -8.10 -24.02
N GLU A 212 2.24 -7.10 -23.12
CA GLU A 212 1.18 -6.11 -22.99
C GLU A 212 1.19 -5.13 -24.16
N ASP A 213 -0.01 -4.77 -24.64
CA ASP A 213 -0.19 -3.78 -25.69
C ASP A 213 -0.14 -2.36 -25.09
N MET A 214 1.08 -1.79 -25.08
CA MET A 214 1.32 -0.44 -24.60
C MET A 214 0.48 0.60 -25.37
N GLN A 215 0.34 0.46 -26.70
CA GLN A 215 -0.39 1.45 -27.50
C GLN A 215 -1.89 1.40 -27.23
N ALA A 216 -2.44 0.22 -27.01
CA ALA A 216 -3.84 0.08 -26.59
C ALA A 216 -4.09 0.77 -25.25
N GLN A 217 -3.21 0.60 -24.26
CA GLN A 217 -3.33 1.28 -22.96
C GLN A 217 -3.25 2.81 -23.10
N LEU A 218 -2.28 3.34 -23.87
CA LEU A 218 -2.13 4.77 -24.07
C LEU A 218 -3.34 5.37 -24.80
N SER A 219 -3.87 4.68 -25.79
CA SER A 219 -5.10 5.09 -26.50
C SER A 219 -6.32 5.06 -25.57
N TRP A 220 -6.43 4.04 -24.73
CA TRP A 220 -7.48 3.96 -23.72
C TRP A 220 -7.38 5.08 -22.67
N LEU A 221 -6.16 5.42 -22.22
CA LEU A 221 -5.95 6.55 -21.31
C LEU A 221 -6.41 7.87 -21.94
N ASP A 222 -6.03 8.13 -23.19
CA ASP A 222 -6.43 9.31 -23.93
C ASP A 222 -7.97 9.43 -24.03
N GLU A 223 -8.65 8.35 -24.41
CA GLU A 223 -10.11 8.34 -24.52
C GLU A 223 -10.78 8.45 -23.14
N THR A 224 -10.21 7.83 -22.11
CA THR A 224 -10.73 7.92 -20.73
C THR A 224 -10.69 9.35 -20.21
N LEU A 225 -9.56 10.05 -20.38
CA LEU A 225 -9.41 11.43 -19.92
C LEU A 225 -10.25 12.41 -20.75
N LYS A 226 -10.36 12.20 -22.06
CA LYS A 226 -11.24 12.98 -22.94
C LYS A 226 -12.70 12.96 -22.48
N ASN A 227 -13.16 11.81 -21.99
CA ASN A 227 -14.56 11.61 -21.60
C ASN A 227 -14.81 11.83 -20.10
N ALA A 228 -13.78 12.08 -19.29
CA ALA A 228 -13.92 12.33 -17.86
C ALA A 228 -14.67 13.66 -17.61
N LYS A 229 -15.72 13.58 -16.79
CA LYS A 229 -16.60 14.72 -16.44
C LYS A 229 -16.76 14.87 -14.93
N GLU A 230 -16.07 14.04 -14.19
CA GLU A 230 -16.12 14.04 -12.74
C GLU A 230 -15.51 15.34 -12.19
N ASP A 231 -15.90 15.68 -10.96
CA ASP A 231 -15.37 16.88 -10.30
C ASP A 231 -13.86 16.81 -10.14
N TRP A 232 -13.34 15.61 -9.87
CA TRP A 232 -11.93 15.37 -9.65
C TRP A 232 -11.44 14.15 -10.43
N VAL A 233 -10.21 14.22 -10.92
CA VAL A 233 -9.56 13.12 -11.65
C VAL A 233 -8.19 12.85 -11.03
N ILE A 234 -8.03 11.65 -10.50
CA ILE A 234 -6.79 11.14 -9.94
C ILE A 234 -6.28 10.04 -10.87
N VAL A 235 -5.04 10.14 -11.32
CA VAL A 235 -4.38 9.06 -12.08
C VAL A 235 -3.38 8.38 -11.18
N VAL A 236 -3.48 7.05 -11.08
CA VAL A 236 -2.63 6.22 -10.22
C VAL A 236 -1.86 5.24 -11.09
N GLY A 237 -0.56 5.18 -10.89
CA GLY A 237 0.32 4.16 -11.44
C GLY A 237 1.30 3.69 -10.37
N HIS A 238 2.18 2.75 -10.72
CA HIS A 238 3.23 2.36 -9.79
C HIS A 238 4.49 3.22 -9.93
N HIS A 239 4.91 3.52 -11.17
CA HIS A 239 6.17 4.23 -11.44
C HIS A 239 5.98 5.74 -11.51
N PRO A 240 6.96 6.54 -11.01
CA PRO A 240 6.89 8.00 -11.03
C PRO A 240 7.16 8.60 -12.41
N ILE A 241 6.54 9.77 -12.66
CA ILE A 241 6.90 10.67 -13.76
C ILE A 241 8.09 11.56 -13.36
N TYR A 242 8.07 12.04 -12.12
CA TYR A 242 9.15 12.81 -11.50
C TYR A 242 9.45 12.24 -10.12
N ALA A 243 10.72 12.06 -9.79
CA ALA A 243 11.16 11.68 -8.45
C ALA A 243 12.66 11.86 -8.28
N ASP A 244 13.09 12.18 -7.06
CA ASP A 244 14.46 11.90 -6.59
C ASP A 244 14.57 10.40 -6.29
N THR A 245 15.55 9.73 -6.90
CA THR A 245 15.79 8.31 -6.67
C THR A 245 17.12 7.89 -7.30
N GLU A 246 17.74 6.87 -6.71
CA GLU A 246 18.91 6.17 -7.28
C GLU A 246 18.52 5.17 -8.39
N LYS A 247 17.22 4.92 -8.60
CA LYS A 247 16.75 4.04 -9.68
C LYS A 247 17.00 4.66 -11.04
N SER A 248 16.97 3.82 -12.08
CA SER A 248 17.27 4.21 -13.46
C SER A 248 16.45 5.44 -13.91
N GLU A 249 17.11 6.44 -14.44
CA GLU A 249 16.45 7.62 -15.01
C GLU A 249 15.58 7.26 -16.23
N SER A 250 15.92 6.21 -16.95
CA SER A 250 15.16 5.75 -18.11
C SER A 250 13.69 5.46 -17.80
N GLU A 251 13.38 4.99 -16.58
CA GLU A 251 12.00 4.76 -16.15
C GLU A 251 11.17 6.05 -16.19
N ARG A 252 11.73 7.13 -15.65
CA ARG A 252 11.07 8.44 -15.63
C ARG A 252 10.99 9.08 -17.00
N ILE A 253 12.04 8.93 -17.81
CA ILE A 253 12.07 9.40 -19.21
C ILE A 253 10.96 8.74 -20.03
N ASP A 254 10.78 7.43 -19.90
CA ASP A 254 9.72 6.70 -20.61
C ASP A 254 8.32 7.16 -20.14
N MET A 255 8.10 7.34 -18.85
CA MET A 255 6.84 7.86 -18.31
C MET A 255 6.56 9.29 -18.78
N GLN A 256 7.58 10.18 -18.76
CA GLN A 256 7.47 11.55 -19.27
C GLN A 256 7.17 11.57 -20.78
N LYS A 257 7.78 10.69 -21.55
CA LYS A 257 7.59 10.63 -23.01
C LYS A 257 6.22 10.08 -23.42
N ARG A 258 5.71 9.09 -22.67
CA ARG A 258 4.53 8.31 -23.07
C ARG A 258 3.25 8.73 -22.37
N VAL A 259 3.32 8.99 -21.07
CA VAL A 259 2.14 9.23 -20.23
C VAL A 259 1.87 10.73 -20.07
N MET A 260 2.89 11.53 -19.74
CA MET A 260 2.72 12.94 -19.44
C MET A 260 2.01 13.75 -20.54
N PRO A 261 2.29 13.57 -21.86
CA PRO A 261 1.58 14.31 -22.91
C PRO A 261 0.07 14.06 -22.90
N ILE A 262 -0.36 12.84 -22.54
CA ILE A 262 -1.78 12.49 -22.47
C ILE A 262 -2.42 13.11 -21.23
N LEU A 263 -1.72 13.12 -20.08
CA LEU A 263 -2.22 13.75 -18.85
C LEU A 263 -2.47 15.26 -19.03
N HIS A 264 -1.63 15.95 -19.81
CA HIS A 264 -1.75 17.38 -20.04
C HIS A 264 -2.83 17.75 -21.07
N LYS A 265 -3.21 16.83 -21.96
CA LYS A 265 -4.00 17.13 -23.16
C LYS A 265 -5.36 17.75 -22.85
N TYR A 266 -6.02 17.35 -21.77
CA TYR A 266 -7.38 17.75 -21.44
C TYR A 266 -7.48 18.68 -20.22
N HIS A 267 -6.37 18.94 -19.53
CA HIS A 267 -6.28 19.82 -18.35
C HIS A 267 -7.24 19.44 -17.21
N ASN A 268 -7.68 18.20 -17.16
CA ASN A 268 -8.64 17.69 -16.18
C ASN A 268 -8.05 16.75 -15.15
N VAL A 269 -6.76 16.42 -15.23
CA VAL A 269 -6.06 15.63 -14.21
C VAL A 269 -5.63 16.54 -13.08
N ASP A 270 -6.04 16.22 -11.86
CA ASP A 270 -5.71 16.97 -10.65
C ASP A 270 -4.42 16.46 -9.99
N ILE A 271 -4.28 15.13 -9.85
CA ILE A 271 -3.14 14.47 -9.20
C ILE A 271 -2.71 13.25 -10.02
N TYR A 272 -1.39 13.09 -10.21
CA TYR A 272 -0.76 11.83 -10.56
C TYR A 272 -0.06 11.28 -9.32
N ALA A 273 -0.48 10.10 -8.84
CA ALA A 273 0.06 9.46 -7.65
C ALA A 273 0.66 8.09 -7.97
N CYS A 274 1.79 7.76 -7.33
CA CYS A 274 2.51 6.51 -7.57
C CYS A 274 3.25 6.03 -6.32
N GLY A 275 3.87 4.84 -6.40
CA GLY A 275 4.73 4.25 -5.38
C GLY A 275 6.18 4.12 -5.82
N HIS A 276 6.72 2.89 -5.76
CA HIS A 276 7.99 2.44 -6.33
C HIS A 276 9.26 2.94 -5.64
N ILE A 277 9.29 4.20 -5.17
CA ILE A 277 10.52 4.84 -4.68
C ILE A 277 10.68 4.68 -3.17
N HIS A 278 9.61 4.38 -2.43
CA HIS A 278 9.60 4.17 -0.99
C HIS A 278 9.96 5.43 -0.17
N ASN A 279 9.50 6.59 -0.60
CA ASN A 279 9.58 7.81 0.18
C ASN A 279 8.47 8.76 -0.27
N PHE A 280 8.11 9.71 0.57
CA PHE A 280 7.15 10.75 0.18
C PHE A 280 7.81 11.83 -0.65
N GLN A 281 7.20 12.16 -1.78
CA GLN A 281 7.56 13.34 -2.57
C GLN A 281 6.31 14.01 -3.12
N HIS A 282 6.22 15.32 -2.98
CA HIS A 282 5.26 16.16 -3.68
C HIS A 282 6.03 17.10 -4.60
N ILE A 283 5.80 16.98 -5.90
CA ILE A 283 6.50 17.73 -6.94
C ILE A 283 5.47 18.52 -7.74
N LYS A 284 5.70 19.82 -7.91
CA LYS A 284 4.90 20.74 -8.71
C LYS A 284 5.79 21.38 -9.76
N LYS A 285 5.43 21.22 -11.03
CA LYS A 285 6.15 21.87 -12.12
C LYS A 285 5.52 23.22 -12.43
N GLN A 286 6.37 24.20 -12.78
CA GLN A 286 5.91 25.55 -13.10
C GLN A 286 4.94 25.53 -14.30
N GLY A 287 3.78 26.14 -14.13
CA GLY A 287 2.73 26.19 -15.17
C GLY A 287 1.93 24.92 -15.34
N ASP A 288 2.17 23.89 -14.53
CA ASP A 288 1.42 22.63 -14.56
C ASP A 288 0.28 22.62 -13.54
N ASN A 289 -0.88 22.12 -13.94
CA ASN A 289 -2.02 21.94 -13.04
C ASN A 289 -1.89 20.67 -12.18
N ILE A 290 -1.14 19.68 -12.64
CA ILE A 290 -1.02 18.37 -11.99
C ILE A 290 -0.08 18.48 -10.80
N ASP A 291 -0.48 17.91 -9.68
CA ASP A 291 0.42 17.61 -8.58
C ASP A 291 0.94 16.17 -8.73
N TYR A 292 2.26 16.01 -8.80
CA TYR A 292 2.93 14.72 -8.93
C TYR A 292 3.35 14.23 -7.55
N VAL A 293 2.86 13.05 -7.19
CA VAL A 293 3.05 12.51 -5.85
C VAL A 293 3.68 11.13 -5.93
N VAL A 294 4.81 10.97 -5.26
CA VAL A 294 5.31 9.66 -4.85
C VAL A 294 4.81 9.42 -3.44
N ASN A 295 3.95 8.44 -3.28
CA ASN A 295 3.54 7.95 -1.97
C ASN A 295 4.62 7.00 -1.45
N THR A 296 4.89 7.06 -0.14
CA THR A 296 5.92 6.21 0.47
C THR A 296 5.51 4.74 0.48
N SER A 297 6.44 3.89 0.89
CA SER A 297 6.14 2.49 1.17
C SER A 297 5.37 2.35 2.49
N ALA A 298 4.33 1.53 2.47
CA ALA A 298 3.65 1.10 3.69
C ALA A 298 4.40 -0.05 4.41
N SER A 299 5.72 -0.13 4.21
CA SER A 299 6.55 -1.16 4.86
C SER A 299 7.99 -0.73 5.13
N LEU A 300 8.68 -0.14 4.15
CA LEU A 300 10.12 0.17 4.23
C LEU A 300 10.46 1.42 3.44
N ALA A 301 10.73 2.53 4.11
CA ALA A 301 11.11 3.77 3.48
C ALA A 301 12.59 3.83 3.06
N ARG A 302 12.90 4.81 2.18
CA ARG A 302 14.24 5.10 1.66
C ARG A 302 14.55 6.58 1.76
N PRO A 303 15.86 6.95 1.80
CA PRO A 303 16.29 8.34 1.76
C PRO A 303 15.75 9.08 0.53
N VAL A 304 15.61 10.40 0.66
CA VAL A 304 15.14 11.30 -0.41
C VAL A 304 15.81 12.65 -0.28
N LYS A 305 16.02 13.32 -1.42
CA LYS A 305 16.50 14.69 -1.51
C LYS A 305 15.58 15.52 -2.40
N PRO A 306 15.49 16.85 -2.18
CA PRO A 306 14.74 17.71 -3.08
C PRO A 306 15.32 17.72 -4.50
N ILE A 307 14.42 17.75 -5.50
CA ILE A 307 14.73 18.02 -6.91
C ILE A 307 13.99 19.28 -7.36
N ASP A 308 14.21 19.73 -8.60
CA ASP A 308 13.46 20.85 -9.16
C ASP A 308 11.95 20.61 -9.11
N GLY A 309 11.22 21.58 -8.54
CA GLY A 309 9.77 21.50 -8.32
C GLY A 309 9.36 20.77 -7.05
N THR A 310 10.27 20.28 -6.20
CA THR A 310 9.90 19.67 -4.92
C THR A 310 9.24 20.67 -3.99
N VAL A 311 8.00 20.40 -3.62
CA VAL A 311 7.24 21.14 -2.60
C VAL A 311 7.47 20.53 -1.22
N PHE A 312 7.52 19.19 -1.16
CA PHE A 312 7.74 18.43 0.06
C PHE A 312 8.42 17.10 -0.26
N CYS A 313 9.29 16.63 0.61
CA CYS A 313 9.79 15.25 0.59
C CYS A 313 10.13 14.76 2.00
N SER A 314 9.96 13.46 2.23
CA SER A 314 10.26 12.81 3.52
C SER A 314 10.59 11.33 3.32
N SER A 315 11.53 10.83 4.11
CA SER A 315 11.88 9.41 4.19
C SER A 315 11.10 8.64 5.27
N ALA A 316 9.94 9.14 5.66
CA ALA A 316 9.03 8.42 6.58
C ALA A 316 8.30 7.29 5.86
N ASP A 317 8.06 6.18 6.58
CA ASP A 317 7.11 5.13 6.20
C ASP A 317 5.68 5.61 6.45
N GLY A 318 4.70 5.07 5.71
CA GLY A 318 3.32 5.44 5.92
C GLY A 318 2.41 5.16 4.73
N TYR A 319 1.37 5.97 4.58
CA TYR A 319 0.38 5.88 3.51
C TYR A 319 -0.27 7.24 3.27
N ALA A 320 -1.20 7.34 2.32
CA ALA A 320 -1.91 8.58 2.07
C ALA A 320 -3.43 8.41 2.19
N VAL A 321 -4.10 9.54 2.49
CA VAL A 321 -5.56 9.63 2.56
C VAL A 321 -6.03 10.73 1.61
N PHE A 322 -6.90 10.39 0.67
CA PHE A 322 -7.64 11.35 -0.12
C PHE A 322 -8.95 11.70 0.57
N THR A 323 -9.17 12.97 0.80
CA THR A 323 -10.42 13.55 1.31
C THR A 323 -11.03 14.38 0.20
N VAL A 324 -12.20 13.99 -0.31
CA VAL A 324 -12.79 14.58 -1.49
C VAL A 324 -14.18 15.13 -1.17
N ASP A 325 -14.37 16.40 -1.46
CA ASP A 325 -15.64 17.12 -1.41
C ASP A 325 -15.86 17.84 -2.74
N LYS A 326 -17.07 18.35 -2.98
CA LYS A 326 -17.42 19.03 -4.24
C LYS A 326 -16.43 20.12 -4.67
N LYS A 327 -15.94 20.89 -3.71
CA LYS A 327 -15.08 22.07 -3.95
C LYS A 327 -13.62 21.86 -3.58
N GLN A 328 -13.28 20.72 -2.96
CA GLN A 328 -11.94 20.46 -2.47
C GLN A 328 -11.56 19.01 -2.66
N LEU A 329 -10.39 18.79 -3.23
CA LEU A 329 -9.64 17.52 -3.17
C LEU A 329 -8.41 17.76 -2.32
N ARG A 330 -8.27 16.96 -1.27
CA ARG A 330 -7.09 16.97 -0.40
C ARG A 330 -6.46 15.60 -0.38
N MET A 331 -5.13 15.53 -0.49
CA MET A 331 -4.34 14.34 -0.25
C MET A 331 -3.43 14.59 0.94
N SER A 332 -3.59 13.83 2.01
CA SER A 332 -2.81 13.93 3.25
C SER A 332 -1.83 12.76 3.34
N MET A 333 -0.55 13.05 3.52
CA MET A 333 0.52 12.07 3.75
C MET A 333 0.57 11.76 5.24
N ILE A 334 0.41 10.48 5.58
CA ILE A 334 0.33 9.99 6.97
C ILE A 334 1.57 9.15 7.25
N ASP A 335 2.32 9.50 8.29
CA ASP A 335 3.45 8.71 8.75
C ASP A 335 3.01 7.47 9.54
N LYS A 336 3.95 6.59 9.86
CA LYS A 336 3.70 5.35 10.63
C LYS A 336 3.18 5.57 12.05
N ASP A 337 3.30 6.78 12.58
CA ASP A 337 2.79 7.17 13.90
C ASP A 337 1.42 7.87 13.82
N GLY A 338 0.85 7.94 12.60
CA GLY A 338 -0.48 8.49 12.35
C GLY A 338 -0.52 10.01 12.27
N ASN A 339 0.63 10.69 12.14
CA ASN A 339 0.69 12.13 11.98
C ASN A 339 0.46 12.54 10.53
N ILE A 340 -0.28 13.63 10.31
CA ILE A 340 -0.36 14.29 9.01
C ILE A 340 0.92 15.10 8.84
N ILE A 341 1.82 14.65 7.96
CA ILE A 341 3.13 15.29 7.75
C ILE A 341 3.16 16.26 6.57
N HIS A 342 2.21 16.12 5.64
CA HIS A 342 2.03 17.03 4.51
C HIS A 342 0.62 16.91 3.94
N GLU A 343 0.12 18.02 3.37
CA GLU A 343 -1.18 18.05 2.69
C GLU A 343 -1.07 18.77 1.34
N ILE A 344 -1.72 18.21 0.34
CA ILE A 344 -1.90 18.76 -0.99
C ILE A 344 -3.37 19.15 -1.11
N MET A 345 -3.66 20.42 -1.42
CA MET A 345 -5.04 20.89 -1.55
C MET A 345 -5.29 21.48 -2.94
N LYS A 346 -6.36 20.99 -3.57
CA LYS A 346 -6.93 21.50 -4.82
C LYS A 346 -8.31 22.07 -4.52
N THR A 347 -8.62 23.21 -5.10
CA THR A 347 -9.94 23.86 -4.96
C THR A 347 -10.51 24.20 -6.32
N LYS A 348 -11.85 24.10 -6.46
CA LYS A 348 -12.63 24.49 -7.67
C LYS A 348 -13.74 25.46 -7.31
#